data_ba6029b85bbbd5a23a3e5b5de2f59d20
#
_entry.id   ba6029b85bbbd5a23a3e5b5de2f59d20
#
_cell.length_a   1.000
_cell.length_b   1.000
_cell.length_c   1.000
_cell.angle_alpha   90.00
_cell.angle_beta   90.00
_cell.angle_gamma   90.00
#
_symmetry.space_group_name_H-M   'P 1'
#
loop_
_entity.id
_entity.type
_entity.pdbx_description
1 polymer ?
#
loop_
_entity_poly.entity_id
_entity_poly.type
_entity_poly.pdbx_seq_one_letter_code
_entity_poly.pdbx_strand_id
1 'polypeptide(L)'
;MIPIVVNPHPNKEFYVGDKTDKPTPSGSGVNVLYFTNKCNLACTYCYEDLPGRPPQIMTKEEISKFIDDIFARENPNNQTLIVLFGGEATLEWENVCYAMEYAYSKKLNVHFNLTTNGIKYLSQNFIDETVNNFFYKKRMLSIDISFDGIGNGDRVFHGGKDSTSAMIQVLTNLVKNNVRYRIRYTIQKNNIDNWYQDSIHIIKTFKPLRFITSVAWDTLDPAEDFSKLESAKELFRKDWFAGDLKVPVCELFCDVCNGCGERKELKTYFTNEGNVTTYGNYENTPKFHDFKEKIQ
;
A
#
# COMPACT_ATOMS: atom_id res chain seq x y z
N MET A 1 27.43 -10.41 -8.26
CA MET A 1 26.64 -11.03 -7.18
C MET A 1 26.62 -10.03 -6.03
N ILE A 2 25.56 -9.25 -5.89
CA ILE A 2 25.40 -8.33 -4.76
C ILE A 2 25.08 -9.24 -3.57
N PRO A 3 25.81 -9.16 -2.44
CA PRO A 3 25.54 -10.02 -1.31
C PRO A 3 24.11 -9.77 -0.85
N ILE A 4 23.37 -10.86 -0.63
CA ILE A 4 22.08 -10.82 0.07
C ILE A 4 22.36 -10.11 1.38
N VAL A 5 21.87 -8.89 1.53
CA VAL A 5 21.94 -8.19 2.83
C VAL A 5 21.03 -8.95 3.75
N VAL A 6 21.59 -9.90 4.48
CA VAL A 6 20.94 -10.50 5.63
C VAL A 6 20.61 -9.33 6.54
N ASN A 7 19.34 -9.22 6.94
CA ASN A 7 18.86 -8.19 7.84
C ASN A 7 19.90 -7.88 8.93
N PRO A 8 20.48 -6.69 8.98
CA PRO A 8 21.49 -6.37 9.99
C PRO A 8 20.91 -6.27 11.41
N HIS A 9 19.57 -6.36 11.56
CA HIS A 9 18.94 -6.31 12.86
C HIS A 9 18.93 -7.65 13.55
N PRO A 10 19.41 -7.75 14.81
CA PRO A 10 19.43 -8.98 15.58
C PRO A 10 18.03 -9.51 15.93
N ASN A 11 16.99 -8.69 15.83
CA ASN A 11 15.60 -9.09 16.07
C ASN A 11 15.00 -9.77 14.84
N LYS A 12 15.37 -11.03 14.64
CA LYS A 12 14.78 -11.91 13.62
C LYS A 12 13.24 -12.02 13.70
N GLU A 13 12.63 -11.69 14.85
CA GLU A 13 11.18 -11.77 15.05
C GLU A 13 10.39 -10.84 14.15
N PHE A 14 10.91 -9.67 13.79
CA PHE A 14 10.24 -8.77 12.84
C PHE A 14 10.12 -9.36 11.42
N TYR A 15 11.05 -10.21 11.04
CA TYR A 15 11.05 -10.85 9.73
C TYR A 15 10.44 -12.25 9.73
N VAL A 16 10.52 -12.95 10.85
CA VAL A 16 10.00 -14.33 10.98
C VAL A 16 8.50 -14.33 11.25
N GLY A 17 7.97 -13.24 11.80
CA GLY A 17 6.57 -13.15 12.19
C GLY A 17 5.58 -13.07 11.02
N ASP A 18 5.95 -12.44 9.93
CA ASP A 18 5.04 -12.21 8.81
C ASP A 18 5.50 -12.92 7.53
N LYS A 19 5.02 -14.16 7.36
CA LYS A 19 5.23 -14.90 6.10
C LYS A 19 4.66 -14.19 4.87
N THR A 20 3.84 -13.16 5.09
CA THR A 20 3.21 -12.35 4.04
C THR A 20 4.19 -11.36 3.42
N ASP A 21 5.29 -11.07 4.12
CA ASP A 21 6.34 -10.18 3.64
C ASP A 21 7.43 -10.90 2.82
N LYS A 22 7.19 -12.14 2.42
CA LYS A 22 8.05 -12.77 1.43
C LYS A 22 7.93 -12.01 0.10
N PRO A 23 9.07 -11.81 -0.60
CA PRO A 23 9.04 -11.24 -1.92
C PRO A 23 8.09 -12.05 -2.80
N THR A 24 7.22 -11.36 -3.54
CA THR A 24 6.43 -12.02 -4.57
C THR A 24 7.40 -12.70 -5.53
N PRO A 25 7.26 -14.00 -5.82
CA PRO A 25 8.18 -14.67 -6.73
C PRO A 25 8.30 -13.91 -8.05
N SER A 26 9.51 -13.75 -8.55
CA SER A 26 9.76 -13.10 -9.82
C SER A 26 8.88 -13.73 -10.90
N GLY A 27 7.97 -12.95 -11.48
CA GLY A 27 7.07 -13.43 -12.54
C GLY A 27 5.58 -13.46 -12.19
N SER A 28 5.18 -13.35 -10.92
CA SER A 28 3.77 -13.14 -10.59
C SER A 28 3.45 -11.64 -10.64
N GLY A 29 2.53 -11.25 -11.50
CA GLY A 29 2.02 -9.87 -11.56
C GLY A 29 1.32 -9.49 -10.25
N VAL A 30 1.27 -8.19 -9.94
CA VAL A 30 0.41 -7.68 -8.87
C VAL A 30 -1.01 -7.57 -9.43
N ASN A 31 -1.95 -8.30 -8.87
CA ASN A 31 -3.35 -8.27 -9.27
C ASN A 31 -4.11 -7.30 -8.37
N VAL A 32 -4.67 -6.24 -8.95
CA VAL A 32 -5.44 -5.23 -8.20
C VAL A 32 -6.93 -5.42 -8.46
N LEU A 33 -7.68 -5.71 -7.42
CA LEU A 33 -9.13 -5.82 -7.45
C LEU A 33 -9.72 -4.51 -6.94
N TYR A 34 -10.42 -3.79 -7.82
CA TYR A 34 -10.90 -2.44 -7.59
C TYR A 34 -12.39 -2.44 -7.27
N PHE A 35 -12.75 -2.39 -5.98
CA PHE A 35 -14.13 -2.60 -5.51
C PHE A 35 -15.08 -1.44 -5.79
N THR A 36 -14.59 -0.21 -5.68
CA THR A 36 -15.43 0.98 -5.81
C THR A 36 -14.57 2.23 -6.05
N ASN A 37 -15.13 3.22 -6.75
CA ASN A 37 -14.53 4.55 -6.84
C ASN A 37 -15.00 5.50 -5.74
N LYS A 38 -15.91 5.05 -4.86
CA LYS A 38 -16.33 5.85 -3.70
C LYS A 38 -15.22 5.91 -2.66
N CYS A 39 -15.07 7.07 -2.06
CA CYS A 39 -14.18 7.28 -0.91
C CYS A 39 -14.88 8.19 0.11
N ASN A 40 -14.56 8.03 1.37
CA ASN A 40 -14.99 8.93 2.45
C ASN A 40 -13.99 10.06 2.73
N LEU A 41 -12.88 10.11 1.98
CA LEU A 41 -11.93 11.22 1.92
C LEU A 41 -11.91 11.84 0.52
N ALA A 42 -11.42 13.07 0.43
CA ALA A 42 -11.18 13.83 -0.80
C ALA A 42 -9.75 14.38 -0.78
N CYS A 43 -8.76 13.49 -0.83
CA CYS A 43 -7.34 13.86 -0.78
C CYS A 43 -6.97 14.73 -1.99
N THR A 44 -6.26 15.83 -1.77
CA THR A 44 -5.95 16.84 -2.82
C THR A 44 -5.15 16.31 -4.00
N TYR A 45 -4.36 15.25 -3.78
CA TYR A 45 -3.53 14.58 -4.79
C TYR A 45 -4.16 13.30 -5.34
N CYS A 46 -5.43 13.03 -5.02
CA CYS A 46 -6.08 11.77 -5.39
C CYS A 46 -6.30 11.68 -6.91
N TYR A 47 -5.65 10.72 -7.56
CA TYR A 47 -5.82 10.47 -8.98
C TYR A 47 -7.19 9.82 -9.32
N GLU A 48 -7.91 9.33 -8.31
CA GLU A 48 -9.22 8.72 -8.45
C GLU A 48 -10.37 9.75 -8.36
N ASP A 49 -10.11 10.94 -7.83
CA ASP A 49 -11.11 11.99 -7.69
C ASP A 49 -11.31 12.74 -9.02
N LEU A 50 -11.96 12.05 -9.97
CA LEU A 50 -12.30 12.61 -11.27
C LEU A 50 -13.70 13.23 -11.20
N PRO A 51 -13.83 14.56 -11.39
CA PRO A 51 -15.13 15.23 -11.36
C PRO A 51 -16.12 14.61 -12.34
N GLY A 52 -17.35 14.37 -11.86
CA GLY A 52 -18.44 13.86 -12.71
C GLY A 52 -18.41 12.35 -12.97
N ARG A 53 -17.46 11.60 -12.43
CA ARG A 53 -17.45 10.13 -12.53
C ARG A 53 -18.60 9.54 -11.70
N PRO A 54 -19.52 8.75 -12.30
CA PRO A 54 -20.60 8.14 -11.53
C PRO A 54 -20.05 7.14 -10.51
N PRO A 55 -20.72 6.96 -9.36
CA PRO A 55 -20.35 5.94 -8.39
C PRO A 55 -20.42 4.55 -9.02
N GLN A 56 -19.36 3.78 -8.82
CA GLN A 56 -19.24 2.42 -9.32
C GLN A 56 -18.91 1.48 -8.17
N ILE A 57 -19.57 0.33 -8.15
CA ILE A 57 -19.34 -0.73 -7.18
C ILE A 57 -19.26 -2.03 -7.97
N MET A 58 -18.22 -2.81 -7.72
CA MET A 58 -18.02 -4.10 -8.33
C MET A 58 -19.04 -5.11 -7.79
N THR A 59 -19.74 -5.79 -8.68
CA THR A 59 -20.69 -6.85 -8.30
C THR A 59 -19.96 -8.15 -7.94
N LYS A 60 -20.64 -9.07 -7.25
CA LYS A 60 -20.07 -10.39 -6.91
C LYS A 60 -19.74 -11.22 -8.16
N GLU A 61 -20.51 -11.08 -9.22
CA GLU A 61 -20.30 -11.72 -10.51
C GLU A 61 -19.01 -11.20 -11.17
N GLU A 62 -18.80 -9.88 -11.18
CA GLU A 62 -17.58 -9.26 -11.70
C GLU A 62 -16.37 -9.69 -10.88
N ILE A 63 -16.48 -9.69 -9.54
CA ILE A 63 -15.43 -10.15 -8.63
C ILE A 63 -15.03 -11.59 -8.96
N SER A 64 -16.01 -12.49 -9.10
CA SER A 64 -15.76 -13.90 -9.41
C SER A 64 -15.04 -14.05 -10.75
N LYS A 65 -15.52 -13.36 -11.78
CA LYS A 65 -14.93 -13.39 -13.11
C LYS A 65 -13.47 -12.90 -13.09
N PHE A 66 -13.18 -11.80 -12.41
CA PHE A 66 -11.81 -11.29 -12.32
C PHE A 66 -10.88 -12.25 -11.59
N ILE A 67 -11.33 -12.88 -10.52
CA ILE A 67 -10.53 -13.85 -9.78
C ILE A 67 -10.27 -15.09 -10.66
N ASP A 68 -11.26 -15.58 -11.39
CA ASP A 68 -11.11 -16.70 -12.32
C ASP A 68 -10.12 -16.33 -13.45
N ASP A 69 -10.20 -15.11 -13.99
CA ASP A 69 -9.27 -14.60 -15.01
C ASP A 69 -7.83 -14.46 -14.48
N ILE A 70 -7.64 -14.07 -13.21
CA ILE A 70 -6.33 -14.03 -12.57
C ILE A 70 -5.76 -15.44 -12.49
N PHE A 71 -6.51 -16.39 -11.96
CA PHE A 71 -6.01 -17.75 -11.75
C PHE A 71 -5.79 -18.53 -13.04
N ALA A 72 -6.54 -18.23 -14.10
CA ALA A 72 -6.32 -18.81 -15.43
C ALA A 72 -4.99 -18.39 -16.06
N ARG A 73 -4.43 -17.24 -15.65
CA ARG A 73 -3.19 -16.68 -16.20
C ARG A 73 -1.97 -16.93 -15.34
N GLU A 74 -2.15 -17.19 -14.06
CA GLU A 74 -1.05 -17.39 -13.13
C GLU A 74 -0.63 -18.85 -13.02
N ASN A 75 0.66 -19.05 -12.75
CA ASN A 75 1.15 -20.39 -12.44
C ASN A 75 0.47 -20.91 -11.16
N PRO A 76 -0.20 -22.09 -11.20
CA PRO A 76 -0.93 -22.61 -10.05
C PRO A 76 -0.03 -22.88 -8.81
N ASN A 77 1.26 -23.09 -9.02
CA ASN A 77 2.21 -23.37 -7.94
C ASN A 77 2.73 -22.10 -7.25
N ASN A 78 2.56 -20.93 -7.85
CA ASN A 78 3.02 -19.68 -7.28
C ASN A 78 1.99 -19.11 -6.31
N GLN A 79 2.47 -18.36 -5.31
CA GLN A 79 1.57 -17.56 -4.49
C GLN A 79 0.99 -16.42 -5.33
N THR A 80 -0.33 -16.28 -5.34
CA THR A 80 -1.02 -15.17 -5.98
C THR A 80 -1.24 -14.05 -4.98
N LEU A 81 -0.79 -12.85 -5.31
CA LEU A 81 -1.09 -11.64 -4.55
C LEU A 81 -2.27 -10.91 -5.18
N ILE A 82 -3.31 -10.67 -4.39
CA ILE A 82 -4.47 -9.85 -4.77
C ILE A 82 -4.51 -8.62 -3.87
N VAL A 83 -4.35 -7.44 -4.47
CA VAL A 83 -4.50 -6.16 -3.78
C VAL A 83 -5.96 -5.76 -3.81
N LEU A 84 -6.54 -5.62 -2.63
CA LEU A 84 -7.92 -5.17 -2.39
C LEU A 84 -7.90 -3.65 -2.32
N PHE A 85 -8.42 -3.00 -3.37
CA PHE A 85 -8.23 -1.58 -3.63
C PHE A 85 -9.53 -0.88 -4.06
N GLY A 86 -9.47 0.43 -4.27
CA GLY A 86 -10.55 1.28 -4.74
C GLY A 86 -10.35 2.71 -4.29
N GLY A 87 -11.37 3.55 -4.40
CA GLY A 87 -11.38 4.82 -3.67
C GLY A 87 -11.19 4.54 -2.17
N GLU A 88 -12.13 3.80 -1.57
CA GLU A 88 -11.95 3.19 -0.24
C GLU A 88 -12.62 1.81 -0.20
N ALA A 89 -11.83 0.76 -0.31
CA ALA A 89 -12.32 -0.62 -0.40
C ALA A 89 -13.17 -1.05 0.81
N THR A 90 -12.88 -0.53 1.99
CA THR A 90 -13.62 -0.90 3.21
C THR A 90 -15.06 -0.40 3.23
N LEU A 91 -15.45 0.53 2.35
CA LEU A 91 -16.86 0.91 2.18
C LEU A 91 -17.70 -0.26 1.65
N GLU A 92 -17.07 -1.14 0.86
CA GLU A 92 -17.67 -2.35 0.28
C GLU A 92 -17.13 -3.62 0.96
N TRP A 93 -17.06 -3.61 2.29
CA TRP A 93 -16.41 -4.68 3.08
C TRP A 93 -17.01 -6.06 2.85
N GLU A 94 -18.32 -6.16 2.63
CA GLU A 94 -18.96 -7.43 2.29
C GLU A 94 -18.40 -8.01 0.98
N ASN A 95 -18.22 -7.17 -0.04
CA ASN A 95 -17.63 -7.57 -1.32
C ASN A 95 -16.14 -7.92 -1.17
N VAL A 96 -15.43 -7.23 -0.30
CA VAL A 96 -14.02 -7.54 0.05
C VAL A 96 -13.93 -8.93 0.69
N CYS A 97 -14.79 -9.25 1.66
CA CYS A 97 -14.85 -10.56 2.28
C CYS A 97 -15.22 -11.65 1.26
N TYR A 98 -16.23 -11.41 0.43
CA TYR A 98 -16.61 -12.31 -0.64
C TYR A 98 -15.46 -12.62 -1.60
N ALA A 99 -14.72 -11.61 -2.02
CA ALA A 99 -13.56 -11.78 -2.90
C ALA A 99 -12.49 -12.69 -2.28
N MET A 100 -12.18 -12.48 -0.99
CA MET A 100 -11.21 -13.31 -0.28
C MET A 100 -11.68 -14.77 -0.17
N GLU A 101 -12.93 -14.99 0.17
CA GLU A 101 -13.54 -16.33 0.29
C GLU A 101 -13.59 -17.03 -1.07
N TYR A 102 -14.03 -16.34 -2.11
CA TYR A 102 -14.08 -16.89 -3.46
C TYR A 102 -12.68 -17.27 -3.98
N ALA A 103 -11.71 -16.38 -3.86
CA ALA A 103 -10.34 -16.66 -4.27
C ALA A 103 -9.75 -17.86 -3.51
N TYR A 104 -9.96 -17.92 -2.20
CA TYR A 104 -9.46 -19.02 -1.37
C TYR A 104 -10.12 -20.36 -1.71
N SER A 105 -11.40 -20.35 -2.09
CA SER A 105 -12.10 -21.56 -2.53
C SER A 105 -11.53 -22.16 -3.83
N LYS A 106 -10.91 -21.33 -4.67
CA LYS A 106 -10.30 -21.73 -5.95
C LYS A 106 -8.81 -22.06 -5.82
N LYS A 107 -8.10 -21.36 -4.96
CA LYS A 107 -6.65 -21.49 -4.78
C LYS A 107 -6.24 -21.19 -3.35
N LEU A 108 -5.66 -22.17 -2.68
CA LEU A 108 -5.23 -22.03 -1.29
C LEU A 108 -3.99 -21.13 -1.11
N ASN A 109 -3.11 -21.08 -2.12
CA ASN A 109 -1.88 -20.26 -2.05
C ASN A 109 -2.13 -18.84 -2.57
N VAL A 110 -3.04 -18.12 -1.90
CA VAL A 110 -3.38 -16.73 -2.20
C VAL A 110 -3.04 -15.85 -1.00
N HIS A 111 -2.60 -14.63 -1.26
CA HIS A 111 -2.38 -13.59 -0.27
C HIS A 111 -3.13 -12.33 -0.66
N PHE A 112 -3.70 -11.66 0.34
CA PHE A 112 -4.46 -10.43 0.15
C PHE A 112 -3.74 -9.25 0.79
N ASN A 113 -3.79 -8.11 0.10
CA ASN A 113 -3.31 -6.85 0.63
C ASN A 113 -4.43 -5.81 0.55
N LEU A 114 -4.99 -5.44 1.69
CA LEU A 114 -5.98 -4.36 1.79
C LEU A 114 -5.26 -3.01 1.88
N THR A 115 -5.46 -2.15 0.88
CA THR A 115 -5.07 -0.75 0.95
C THR A 115 -6.28 0.09 1.35
N THR A 116 -6.17 0.85 2.43
CA THR A 116 -7.28 1.62 2.99
C THR A 116 -6.80 2.94 3.58
N ASN A 117 -7.66 3.95 3.58
CA ASN A 117 -7.44 5.18 4.32
C ASN A 117 -7.63 5.00 5.84
N GLY A 118 -8.14 3.86 6.26
CA GLY A 118 -8.23 3.46 7.66
C GLY A 118 -9.37 4.07 8.48
N ILE A 119 -10.13 5.02 7.97
CA ILE A 119 -11.19 5.72 8.74
C ILE A 119 -12.19 4.75 9.40
N LYS A 120 -12.46 3.61 8.77
CA LYS A 120 -13.36 2.60 9.34
C LYS A 120 -12.83 1.99 10.66
N TYR A 121 -11.50 2.03 10.91
CA TYR A 121 -10.89 1.60 12.17
C TYR A 121 -11.05 2.58 13.34
N LEU A 122 -11.80 3.67 13.17
CA LEU A 122 -12.35 4.43 14.30
C LEU A 122 -13.40 3.63 15.06
N SER A 123 -14.06 2.67 14.40
CA SER A 123 -15.05 1.77 14.98
C SER A 123 -14.39 0.54 15.62
N GLN A 124 -14.63 0.31 16.92
CA GLN A 124 -14.17 -0.90 17.61
C GLN A 124 -14.78 -2.16 16.98
N ASN A 125 -16.04 -2.11 16.56
CA ASN A 125 -16.69 -3.25 15.90
C ASN A 125 -15.97 -3.67 14.63
N PHE A 126 -15.48 -2.72 13.82
CA PHE A 126 -14.75 -3.04 12.61
C PHE A 126 -13.34 -3.59 12.91
N ILE A 127 -12.71 -3.11 13.99
CA ILE A 127 -11.46 -3.68 14.49
C ILE A 127 -11.69 -5.15 14.89
N ASP A 128 -12.71 -5.40 15.69
CA ASP A 128 -13.04 -6.76 16.16
C ASP A 128 -13.37 -7.69 15.00
N GLU A 129 -14.14 -7.22 14.02
CA GLU A 129 -14.44 -7.95 12.79
C GLU A 129 -13.16 -8.29 12.02
N THR A 130 -12.26 -7.31 11.86
CA THR A 130 -10.99 -7.51 11.14
C THR A 130 -10.09 -8.52 11.85
N VAL A 131 -9.87 -8.39 13.16
CA VAL A 131 -8.99 -9.29 13.90
C VAL A 131 -9.55 -10.70 14.03
N ASN A 132 -10.88 -10.83 13.95
CA ASN A 132 -11.57 -12.11 13.96
C ASN A 132 -11.68 -12.75 12.56
N ASN A 133 -11.40 -12.01 11.50
CA ASN A 133 -11.43 -12.51 10.14
C ASN A 133 -10.45 -13.67 9.96
N PHE A 134 -10.90 -14.73 9.25
CA PHE A 134 -10.11 -15.94 9.00
C PHE A 134 -8.77 -15.61 8.32
N PHE A 135 -8.79 -14.80 7.27
CA PHE A 135 -7.61 -14.47 6.47
C PHE A 135 -6.59 -13.65 7.27
N TYR A 136 -7.08 -12.75 8.13
CA TYR A 136 -6.22 -12.01 9.04
C TYR A 136 -5.55 -12.93 10.08
N LYS A 137 -6.31 -13.81 10.72
CA LYS A 137 -5.78 -14.80 11.69
C LYS A 137 -4.75 -15.74 11.06
N LYS A 138 -4.98 -16.17 9.83
CA LYS A 138 -4.09 -17.05 9.07
C LYS A 138 -2.90 -16.31 8.42
N ARG A 139 -2.76 -15.00 8.64
CA ARG A 139 -1.74 -14.16 8.03
C ARG A 139 -1.78 -14.15 6.50
N MET A 140 -2.94 -14.35 5.93
CA MET A 140 -3.20 -14.26 4.50
C MET A 140 -3.69 -12.87 4.08
N LEU A 141 -4.00 -12.00 5.04
CA LEU A 141 -4.41 -10.61 4.83
C LEU A 141 -3.40 -9.67 5.48
N SER A 142 -2.79 -8.82 4.67
CA SER A 142 -2.02 -7.65 5.09
C SER A 142 -2.89 -6.40 4.99
N ILE A 143 -2.68 -5.45 5.89
CA ILE A 143 -3.42 -4.19 5.93
C ILE A 143 -2.44 -3.04 5.75
N ASP A 144 -2.63 -2.24 4.71
CA ASP A 144 -1.89 -1.02 4.44
C ASP A 144 -2.76 0.19 4.78
N ILE A 145 -2.36 0.95 5.79
CA ILE A 145 -3.02 2.19 6.20
C ILE A 145 -2.33 3.36 5.50
N SER A 146 -3.08 4.10 4.72
CA SER A 146 -2.58 5.31 4.06
C SER A 146 -2.51 6.47 5.05
N PHE A 147 -1.29 6.96 5.34
CA PHE A 147 -1.08 8.08 6.26
C PHE A 147 0.16 8.89 5.84
N ASP A 148 0.00 10.16 5.52
CA ASP A 148 1.03 11.00 4.87
C ASP A 148 1.69 12.00 5.83
N GLY A 149 1.72 11.67 7.11
CA GLY A 149 2.36 12.50 8.13
C GLY A 149 1.42 13.42 8.89
N ILE A 150 2.00 14.24 9.77
CA ILE A 150 1.29 15.12 10.68
C ILE A 150 1.32 16.53 10.11
N GLY A 151 0.14 17.09 9.82
CA GLY A 151 0.02 18.51 9.48
C GLY A 151 0.25 18.91 8.04
N ASN A 152 0.24 17.95 7.09
CA ASN A 152 0.38 18.28 5.67
C ASN A 152 -0.93 18.74 5.00
N GLY A 153 -2.10 18.51 5.61
CA GLY A 153 -3.40 19.01 5.16
C GLY A 153 -3.95 18.44 3.85
N ASP A 154 -3.28 17.45 3.25
CA ASP A 154 -3.63 16.94 1.92
C ASP A 154 -4.64 15.79 1.96
N ARG A 155 -4.76 15.11 3.11
CA ARG A 155 -5.84 14.16 3.36
C ARG A 155 -6.99 14.86 4.07
N VAL A 156 -8.05 15.10 3.33
CA VAL A 156 -9.23 15.82 3.87
C VAL A 156 -10.49 14.99 3.71
N PHE A 157 -11.45 15.23 4.60
CA PHE A 157 -12.81 14.76 4.38
C PHE A 157 -13.50 15.55 3.26
N HIS A 158 -14.56 14.99 2.70
CA HIS A 158 -15.44 15.77 1.83
C HIS A 158 -15.88 17.06 2.59
N GLY A 159 -15.73 18.20 1.92
CA GLY A 159 -15.93 19.53 2.54
C GLY A 159 -14.66 20.18 3.10
N GLY A 160 -13.47 19.57 2.89
CA GLY A 160 -12.17 20.19 3.14
C GLY A 160 -11.67 20.13 4.58
N LYS A 161 -12.38 19.44 5.48
CA LYS A 161 -11.91 19.27 6.86
C LYS A 161 -10.72 18.32 6.90
N ASP A 162 -9.62 18.74 7.53
CA ASP A 162 -8.43 17.91 7.74
C ASP A 162 -8.74 16.60 8.48
N SER A 163 -8.17 15.48 8.00
CA SER A 163 -8.36 14.16 8.57
C SER A 163 -7.25 13.71 9.52
N THR A 164 -6.21 14.50 9.71
CA THR A 164 -4.99 14.11 10.47
C THR A 164 -5.33 13.61 11.88
N SER A 165 -6.19 14.34 12.62
CA SER A 165 -6.58 13.93 13.98
C SER A 165 -7.32 12.58 13.98
N ALA A 166 -8.19 12.35 13.00
CA ALA A 166 -8.90 11.08 12.86
C ALA A 166 -7.92 9.95 12.52
N MET A 167 -6.94 10.19 11.66
CA MET A 167 -5.92 9.23 11.30
C MET A 167 -5.00 8.86 12.46
N ILE A 168 -4.60 9.84 13.29
CA ILE A 168 -3.85 9.59 14.53
C ILE A 168 -4.67 8.69 15.46
N GLN A 169 -5.97 8.95 15.59
CA GLN A 169 -6.85 8.10 16.39
C GLN A 169 -6.97 6.69 15.82
N VAL A 170 -7.05 6.53 14.48
CA VAL A 170 -7.01 5.23 13.81
C VAL A 170 -5.75 4.46 14.19
N LEU A 171 -4.56 5.06 14.03
CA LEU A 171 -3.29 4.41 14.35
C LEU A 171 -3.20 4.07 15.85
N THR A 172 -3.68 4.95 16.71
CA THR A 172 -3.77 4.71 18.16
C THR A 172 -4.65 3.50 18.47
N ASN A 173 -5.83 3.39 17.84
CA ASN A 173 -6.73 2.26 18.00
C ASN A 173 -6.10 0.96 17.52
N LEU A 174 -5.41 0.97 16.36
CA LEU A 174 -4.72 -0.20 15.83
C LEU A 174 -3.62 -0.70 16.79
N VAL A 175 -2.80 0.22 17.32
CA VAL A 175 -1.77 -0.12 18.33
C VAL A 175 -2.41 -0.69 19.59
N LYS A 176 -3.45 -0.04 20.14
CA LYS A 176 -4.15 -0.46 21.35
C LYS A 176 -4.74 -1.87 21.24
N ASN A 177 -5.23 -2.22 20.07
CA ASN A 177 -5.85 -3.52 19.78
C ASN A 177 -4.86 -4.55 19.21
N ASN A 178 -3.55 -4.27 19.19
CA ASN A 178 -2.51 -5.15 18.64
C ASN A 178 -2.81 -5.58 17.20
N VAL A 179 -3.40 -4.71 16.39
CA VAL A 179 -3.63 -4.98 14.98
C VAL A 179 -2.30 -4.94 14.24
N ARG A 180 -2.05 -5.93 13.40
CA ARG A 180 -0.88 -5.95 12.51
C ARG A 180 -1.19 -5.14 11.26
N TYR A 181 -0.42 -4.09 11.00
CA TYR A 181 -0.62 -3.21 9.86
C TYR A 181 0.72 -2.66 9.36
N ARG A 182 0.69 -2.14 8.15
CA ARG A 182 1.77 -1.39 7.53
C ARG A 182 1.27 0.03 7.28
N ILE A 183 2.17 0.98 7.14
CA ILE A 183 1.82 2.36 6.76
C ILE A 183 2.25 2.59 5.32
N ARG A 184 1.35 3.19 4.53
CA ARG A 184 1.61 3.75 3.21
C ARG A 184 1.68 5.27 3.32
N TYR A 185 2.85 5.82 3.02
CA TYR A 185 3.11 7.25 3.05
C TYR A 185 3.30 7.76 1.62
N THR A 186 2.51 8.75 1.22
CA THR A 186 2.64 9.40 -0.09
C THR A 186 3.46 10.67 0.06
N ILE A 187 4.62 10.71 -0.60
CA ILE A 187 5.49 11.87 -0.63
C ILE A 187 4.97 12.83 -1.70
N GLN A 188 4.85 14.10 -1.35
CA GLN A 188 4.36 15.16 -2.21
C GLN A 188 4.99 16.51 -1.82
N LYS A 189 4.76 17.57 -2.61
CA LYS A 189 5.39 18.88 -2.40
C LYS A 189 5.25 19.40 -0.97
N ASN A 190 4.08 19.20 -0.35
CA ASN A 190 3.78 19.75 0.97
C ASN A 190 4.44 19.01 2.13
N ASN A 191 4.94 17.77 1.92
CA ASN A 191 5.53 16.98 3.02
C ASN A 191 6.98 16.53 2.76
N ILE A 192 7.52 16.76 1.57
CA ILE A 192 8.86 16.29 1.19
C ILE A 192 9.97 16.83 2.10
N ASP A 193 9.87 18.07 2.55
CA ASP A 193 10.87 18.69 3.40
C ASP A 193 10.96 18.05 4.80
N ASN A 194 9.84 17.53 5.31
CA ASN A 194 9.74 16.90 6.63
C ASN A 194 9.61 15.38 6.56
N TRP A 195 9.60 14.81 5.36
CA TRP A 195 9.29 13.41 5.14
C TRP A 195 10.12 12.45 6.02
N TYR A 196 11.43 12.65 6.13
CA TYR A 196 12.27 11.81 6.97
C TYR A 196 11.88 11.90 8.44
N GLN A 197 11.77 13.13 9.00
CA GLN A 197 11.45 13.35 10.41
C GLN A 197 10.06 12.82 10.77
N ASP A 198 9.08 13.10 9.92
CA ASP A 198 7.71 12.60 10.10
C ASP A 198 7.67 11.07 10.08
N SER A 199 8.34 10.45 9.13
CA SER A 199 8.40 9.00 9.01
C SER A 199 9.04 8.35 10.25
N ILE A 200 10.16 8.89 10.72
CA ILE A 200 10.82 8.39 11.94
C ILE A 200 9.92 8.56 13.15
N HIS A 201 9.23 9.70 13.28
CA HIS A 201 8.28 9.93 14.36
C HIS A 201 7.12 8.93 14.31
N ILE A 202 6.52 8.72 13.15
CA ILE A 202 5.41 7.78 12.93
C ILE A 202 5.86 6.35 13.25
N ILE A 203 7.02 5.93 12.75
CA ILE A 203 7.57 4.59 12.97
C ILE A 203 7.80 4.34 14.47
N LYS A 204 8.40 5.29 15.17
CA LYS A 204 8.69 5.17 16.61
C LYS A 204 7.43 5.17 17.47
N THR A 205 6.43 5.97 17.09
CA THR A 205 5.18 6.13 17.84
C THR A 205 4.22 4.96 17.62
N PHE A 206 3.98 4.59 16.36
CA PHE A 206 2.92 3.66 16.00
C PHE A 206 3.41 2.25 15.66
N LYS A 207 4.72 2.06 15.52
CA LYS A 207 5.39 0.76 15.34
C LYS A 207 4.73 -0.13 14.28
N PRO A 208 4.51 0.36 13.05
CA PRO A 208 3.96 -0.48 11.98
C PRO A 208 4.93 -1.63 11.64
N LEU A 209 4.42 -2.73 11.08
CA LEU A 209 5.27 -3.83 10.61
C LEU A 209 6.21 -3.39 9.47
N ARG A 210 5.75 -2.46 8.65
CA ARG A 210 6.50 -1.93 7.51
C ARG A 210 6.04 -0.51 7.21
N PHE A 211 6.93 0.31 6.72
CA PHE A 211 6.66 1.65 6.24
C PHE A 211 6.90 1.67 4.72
N ILE A 212 5.87 1.92 3.94
CA ILE A 212 5.90 1.89 2.49
C ILE A 212 5.76 3.32 1.99
N THR A 213 6.65 3.75 1.11
CA THR A 213 6.59 5.09 0.53
C THR A 213 6.26 5.03 -0.94
N SER A 214 5.49 5.98 -1.40
CA SER A 214 5.23 6.25 -2.82
C SER A 214 5.34 7.75 -3.06
N VAL A 215 5.64 8.13 -4.29
CA VAL A 215 5.84 9.54 -4.67
C VAL A 215 4.72 9.97 -5.60
N ALA A 216 4.03 11.05 -5.24
CA ALA A 216 3.09 11.73 -6.13
C ALA A 216 3.87 12.67 -7.07
N TRP A 217 4.46 12.09 -8.11
CA TRP A 217 5.39 12.78 -9.02
C TRP A 217 4.84 14.03 -9.68
N ASP A 218 3.54 14.09 -9.91
CA ASP A 218 2.84 15.23 -10.49
C ASP A 218 2.73 16.43 -9.55
N THR A 219 3.02 16.25 -8.27
CA THR A 219 3.04 17.33 -7.27
C THR A 219 4.43 17.91 -7.06
N LEU A 220 5.50 17.26 -7.56
CA LEU A 220 6.89 17.63 -7.30
C LEU A 220 7.50 18.43 -8.45
N ASP A 221 8.44 19.30 -8.10
CA ASP A 221 9.37 19.93 -9.05
C ASP A 221 10.64 19.07 -9.15
N PRO A 222 10.93 18.50 -10.35
CA PRO A 222 12.12 17.65 -10.53
C PRO A 222 13.44 18.35 -10.18
N ALA A 223 13.57 19.64 -10.49
CA ALA A 223 14.81 20.39 -10.28
C ALA A 223 15.09 20.67 -8.80
N GLU A 224 14.04 20.91 -8.02
CA GLU A 224 14.16 21.27 -6.61
C GLU A 224 14.06 20.06 -5.68
N ASP A 225 13.08 19.17 -5.95
CA ASP A 225 12.64 18.18 -4.96
C ASP A 225 13.41 16.85 -5.05
N PHE A 226 14.05 16.56 -6.19
CA PHE A 226 14.81 15.31 -6.32
C PHE A 226 15.98 15.24 -5.32
N SER A 227 16.72 16.33 -5.13
CA SER A 227 17.83 16.39 -4.17
C SER A 227 17.35 16.17 -2.72
N LYS A 228 16.12 16.61 -2.39
CA LYS A 228 15.50 16.40 -1.07
C LYS A 228 15.15 14.92 -0.87
N LEU A 229 14.58 14.27 -1.91
CA LEU A 229 14.32 12.84 -1.88
C LEU A 229 15.57 12.02 -1.64
N GLU A 230 16.64 12.29 -2.39
CA GLU A 230 17.92 11.57 -2.25
C GLU A 230 18.55 11.81 -0.87
N SER A 231 18.53 13.05 -0.38
CA SER A 231 19.04 13.38 0.96
C SER A 231 18.29 12.63 2.06
N ALA A 232 16.97 12.57 1.99
CA ALA A 232 16.16 11.82 2.94
C ALA A 232 16.39 10.30 2.86
N LYS A 233 16.57 9.75 1.66
CA LYS A 233 16.94 8.34 1.46
C LYS A 233 18.26 8.00 2.15
N GLU A 234 19.27 8.85 2.03
CA GLU A 234 20.57 8.64 2.69
C GLU A 234 20.42 8.63 4.22
N LEU A 235 19.59 9.50 4.80
CA LEU A 235 19.31 9.47 6.24
C LEU A 235 18.66 8.16 6.67
N PHE A 236 17.65 7.68 5.92
CA PHE A 236 17.03 6.37 6.19
C PHE A 236 18.04 5.23 6.09
N ARG A 237 18.89 5.22 5.06
CA ARG A 237 19.95 4.22 4.90
C ARG A 237 20.90 4.22 6.08
N LYS A 238 21.35 5.39 6.49
CA LYS A 238 22.24 5.57 7.65
C LYS A 238 21.62 4.98 8.92
N ASP A 239 20.38 5.33 9.24
CA ASP A 239 19.69 4.83 10.42
C ASP A 239 19.43 3.32 10.35
N TRP A 240 19.14 2.81 9.15
CA TRP A 240 18.97 1.36 8.94
C TRP A 240 20.26 0.60 9.22
N PHE A 241 21.37 1.02 8.64
CA PHE A 241 22.66 0.35 8.84
C PHE A 241 23.24 0.57 10.23
N ALA A 242 22.92 1.67 10.90
CA ALA A 242 23.25 1.88 12.30
C ALA A 242 22.43 1.02 13.27
N GLY A 243 21.31 0.44 12.81
CA GLY A 243 20.39 -0.30 13.66
C GLY A 243 19.40 0.55 14.44
N ASP A 244 19.34 1.85 14.16
CA ASP A 244 18.43 2.79 14.81
C ASP A 244 17.02 2.70 14.24
N LEU A 245 16.89 2.33 12.98
CA LEU A 245 15.64 2.08 12.29
C LEU A 245 15.37 0.57 12.25
N LYS A 246 14.32 0.13 12.97
CA LYS A 246 13.95 -1.29 13.09
C LYS A 246 12.79 -1.71 12.19
N VAL A 247 12.12 -0.76 11.59
CA VAL A 247 11.00 -1.00 10.66
C VAL A 247 11.51 -0.81 9.23
N PRO A 248 11.32 -1.79 8.33
CA PRO A 248 11.74 -1.63 6.94
C PRO A 248 10.96 -0.50 6.26
N VAL A 249 11.69 0.37 5.56
CA VAL A 249 11.13 1.42 4.70
C VAL A 249 11.24 0.94 3.26
N CYS A 250 10.11 0.55 2.68
CA CYS A 250 10.03 -0.03 1.34
C CYS A 250 9.91 1.01 0.25
N GLU A 251 10.20 0.59 -0.97
CA GLU A 251 10.27 1.34 -2.22
C GLU A 251 11.51 2.24 -2.36
N LEU A 252 12.00 2.79 -1.26
CA LEU A 252 13.24 3.58 -1.26
C LEU A 252 14.51 2.74 -1.14
N PHE A 253 14.37 1.53 -0.61
CA PHE A 253 15.46 0.58 -0.43
C PHE A 253 15.36 -0.63 -1.34
N CYS A 254 14.62 -0.53 -2.46
CA CYS A 254 14.49 -1.65 -3.40
C CYS A 254 15.83 -2.08 -3.99
N ASP A 255 16.78 -1.18 -4.09
CA ASP A 255 18.18 -1.44 -4.46
C ASP A 255 19.00 -2.08 -3.34
N VAL A 256 18.55 -1.97 -2.09
CA VAL A 256 19.27 -2.47 -0.90
C VAL A 256 18.62 -3.74 -0.35
N CYS A 257 17.30 -3.83 -0.40
CA CYS A 257 16.56 -4.91 0.23
C CYS A 257 16.02 -5.91 -0.80
N ASN A 258 16.71 -6.53 -1.63
CA ASN A 258 16.31 -7.60 -2.57
C ASN A 258 14.94 -8.29 -2.31
N GLY A 259 14.08 -7.66 -1.49
CA GLY A 259 12.87 -8.24 -0.93
C GLY A 259 11.65 -8.17 -1.84
N CYS A 260 11.63 -7.27 -2.81
CA CYS A 260 10.42 -7.05 -3.61
C CYS A 260 10.46 -7.70 -4.99
N GLY A 261 11.62 -8.20 -5.45
CA GLY A 261 11.81 -8.65 -6.83
C GLY A 261 11.57 -7.50 -7.83
N GLU A 262 12.03 -7.63 -9.03
CA GLU A 262 11.61 -6.74 -10.12
C GLU A 262 10.11 -6.98 -10.38
N ARG A 263 9.26 -6.03 -10.03
CA ARG A 263 7.85 -6.05 -10.41
C ARG A 263 7.76 -5.78 -11.91
N LYS A 264 7.65 -6.82 -12.70
CA LYS A 264 7.62 -6.67 -14.16
C LYS A 264 6.32 -6.09 -14.71
N GLU A 265 5.19 -6.25 -14.02
CA GLU A 265 3.89 -5.73 -14.47
C GLU A 265 2.94 -5.49 -13.30
N LEU A 266 2.33 -4.32 -13.23
CA LEU A 266 1.16 -4.04 -12.41
C LEU A 266 -0.08 -4.19 -13.30
N LYS A 267 -0.95 -5.17 -13.00
CA LYS A 267 -2.24 -5.35 -13.70
C LYS A 267 -3.35 -4.80 -12.82
N THR A 268 -3.97 -3.73 -13.29
CA THR A 268 -5.10 -3.13 -12.59
C THR A 268 -6.39 -3.46 -13.33
N TYR A 269 -7.37 -3.96 -12.60
CA TYR A 269 -8.70 -4.29 -13.13
C TYR A 269 -9.70 -3.26 -12.64
N PHE A 270 -10.40 -2.60 -13.56
CA PHE A 270 -11.44 -1.63 -13.24
C PHE A 270 -12.83 -2.24 -13.44
N THR A 271 -13.80 -1.73 -12.68
CA THR A 271 -15.17 -2.22 -12.62
C THR A 271 -15.98 -2.08 -13.89
N ASN A 272 -15.55 -1.24 -14.84
CA ASN A 272 -16.35 -0.97 -16.04
C ASN A 272 -15.77 -1.62 -17.27
N GLU A 273 -16.63 -2.36 -17.99
CA GLU A 273 -16.43 -2.89 -19.34
C GLU A 273 -15.37 -4.00 -19.48
N GLY A 274 -14.90 -4.62 -18.40
CA GLY A 274 -13.93 -5.72 -18.49
C GLY A 274 -12.56 -5.29 -19.05
N ASN A 275 -12.29 -4.00 -19.11
CA ASN A 275 -11.03 -3.48 -19.59
C ASN A 275 -9.94 -3.68 -18.54
N VAL A 276 -9.02 -4.57 -18.85
CA VAL A 276 -7.77 -4.73 -18.09
C VAL A 276 -6.82 -3.63 -18.53
N THR A 277 -6.61 -2.64 -17.70
CA THR A 277 -5.54 -1.67 -17.92
C THR A 277 -4.27 -2.24 -17.33
N THR A 278 -3.34 -2.66 -18.16
CA THR A 278 -2.00 -3.03 -17.73
C THR A 278 -1.22 -1.74 -17.56
N TYR A 279 -0.96 -1.35 -16.32
CA TYR A 279 0.08 -0.36 -16.07
C TYR A 279 1.40 -1.13 -16.17
N GLY A 280 2.17 -0.86 -17.22
CA GLY A 280 3.54 -1.32 -17.33
C GLY A 280 4.37 -0.86 -16.13
N ASN A 281 5.59 -1.37 -16.00
CA ASN A 281 6.55 -0.99 -14.96
C ASN A 281 6.45 0.50 -14.65
N TYR A 282 6.60 0.87 -13.37
CA TYR A 282 6.70 2.27 -12.94
C TYR A 282 7.68 3.08 -13.79
N GLU A 283 8.70 2.41 -14.37
CA GLU A 283 9.64 2.98 -15.33
C GLU A 283 9.03 3.36 -16.68
N ASN A 284 7.88 2.81 -17.04
CA ASN A 284 7.18 3.04 -18.31
C ASN A 284 5.91 3.89 -18.16
N THR A 285 5.62 4.41 -16.96
CA THR A 285 4.57 5.43 -16.87
C THR A 285 5.12 6.72 -17.48
N PRO A 286 4.37 7.39 -18.35
CA PRO A 286 4.84 8.64 -18.99
C PRO A 286 5.37 9.66 -17.98
N LYS A 287 4.73 9.77 -16.81
CA LYS A 287 5.13 10.66 -15.72
C LYS A 287 6.51 10.34 -15.12
N PHE A 288 6.86 9.07 -14.99
CA PHE A 288 8.17 8.68 -14.45
C PHE A 288 9.28 8.87 -15.48
N HIS A 289 9.01 8.60 -16.74
CA HIS A 289 9.93 8.93 -17.85
C HIS A 289 10.17 10.42 -17.96
N ASP A 290 9.09 11.21 -17.94
CA ASP A 290 9.18 12.68 -17.99
C ASP A 290 9.97 13.25 -16.82
N PHE A 291 9.87 12.62 -15.63
CA PHE A 291 10.62 13.03 -14.45
C PHE A 291 12.11 12.69 -14.58
N LYS A 292 12.47 11.49 -15.07
CA LYS A 292 13.87 11.11 -15.31
C LYS A 292 14.54 11.99 -16.39
N GLU A 293 13.82 12.29 -17.47
CA GLU A 293 14.35 13.13 -18.55
C GLU A 293 14.59 14.58 -18.12
N LYS A 294 13.84 15.09 -17.13
CA LYS A 294 14.04 16.43 -16.59
C LYS A 294 15.21 16.54 -15.61
N ILE A 295 15.77 15.42 -15.14
CA ILE A 295 16.89 15.37 -14.20
C ILE A 295 18.23 15.16 -14.93
N GLN A 296 18.22 14.63 -16.15
CA GLN A 296 19.40 14.48 -17.00
C GLN A 296 19.70 15.76 -17.79
#